data_461d7b819b181a13c37f59769ad4b75d
#
_entry.id   461d7b819b181a13c37f59769ad4b75d
#
_cell.length_a   1.000
_cell.length_b   1.000
_cell.length_c   1.000
_cell.angle_alpha   90.00
_cell.angle_beta   90.00
_cell.angle_gamma   90.00
#
_symmetry.space_group_name_H-M   'P 1'
#
loop_
_entity.id
_entity.type
_entity.pdbx_description
1 polymer ?
#
loop_
_entity_poly.entity_id
_entity_poly.type
_entity_poly.pdbx_seq_one_letter_code
_entity_poly.pdbx_strand_id
1 'polypeptide(L)' 'MSAAEIAKLHFAAAISDAEAAGVDHDSVCRSLLGLVVSKYLENRNVADVQSEFRFVAENCDPETDFMFMRP' A
#
# COMPACT_ATOMS: atom_id res chain seq x y z
N MET A 1 13.23 -8.96 -10.62
CA MET A 1 12.81 -7.83 -9.74
C MET A 1 12.20 -8.36 -8.46
N SER A 2 12.49 -7.72 -7.34
CA SER A 2 11.87 -8.05 -6.07
C SER A 2 10.48 -7.41 -5.96
N ALA A 3 9.68 -7.90 -5.02
CA ALA A 3 8.38 -7.30 -4.74
C ALA A 3 8.52 -5.82 -4.34
N ALA A 4 9.54 -5.51 -3.55
CA ALA A 4 9.79 -4.13 -3.11
C ALA A 4 10.13 -3.23 -4.31
N GLU A 5 10.93 -3.72 -5.24
CA GLU A 5 11.30 -2.95 -6.44
C GLU A 5 10.09 -2.68 -7.33
N ILE A 6 9.27 -3.70 -7.54
CA ILE A 6 8.03 -3.57 -8.32
C ILE A 6 7.12 -2.53 -7.68
N ALA A 7 6.89 -2.65 -6.38
CA ALA A 7 6.01 -1.74 -5.66
C ALA A 7 6.51 -0.30 -5.72
N LYS A 8 7.79 -0.08 -5.49
CA LYS A 8 8.38 1.27 -5.53
C LYS A 8 8.26 1.89 -6.91
N LEU A 9 8.54 1.11 -7.95
CA LEU A 9 8.48 1.58 -9.33
C LEU A 9 7.07 2.08 -9.68
N HIS A 10 6.09 1.26 -9.40
CA HIS A 10 4.71 1.59 -9.78
C HIS A 10 4.07 2.63 -8.87
N PHE A 11 4.45 2.66 -7.59
CA PHE A 11 3.99 3.71 -6.71
C PHE A 11 4.54 5.07 -7.14
N ALA A 12 5.83 5.14 -7.48
CA ALA A 12 6.44 6.38 -7.97
C ALA A 12 5.73 6.87 -9.24
N ALA A 13 5.41 5.96 -10.15
CA ALA A 13 4.69 6.29 -11.37
C ALA A 13 3.29 6.84 -11.06
N ALA A 14 2.59 6.23 -10.11
CA ALA A 14 1.26 6.69 -9.72
C ALA A 14 1.30 8.10 -9.15
N ILE A 15 2.28 8.40 -8.31
CA ILE A 15 2.44 9.75 -7.74
C ILE A 15 2.79 10.76 -8.83
N SER A 16 3.67 10.40 -9.75
CA SER A 16 4.03 11.26 -10.88
C SER A 16 2.80 11.56 -11.75
N ASP A 17 1.99 10.55 -12.04
CA ASP A 17 0.76 10.73 -12.81
C ASP A 17 -0.24 11.62 -12.08
N ALA A 18 -0.34 11.47 -10.76
CA ALA A 18 -1.22 12.31 -9.94
C ALA A 18 -0.80 13.78 -10.04
N GLU A 19 0.49 14.05 -9.93
CA GLU A 19 1.02 15.41 -10.06
C GLU A 19 0.70 16.01 -11.42
N ALA A 20 0.91 15.24 -12.48
CA ALA A 20 0.63 15.68 -13.84
C ALA A 20 -0.87 15.97 -14.06
N ALA A 21 -1.74 15.21 -13.41
CA ALA A 21 -3.19 15.36 -13.54
C ALA A 21 -3.80 16.34 -12.53
N GLY A 22 -3.01 16.89 -11.61
CA GLY A 22 -3.52 17.79 -10.58
C GLY A 22 -4.34 17.08 -9.51
N VAL A 23 -4.11 15.79 -9.30
CA VAL A 23 -4.78 15.00 -8.27
C VAL A 23 -3.90 14.93 -7.03
N ASP A 24 -4.48 15.12 -5.85
CA ASP A 24 -3.70 15.11 -4.62
C ASP A 24 -3.21 13.71 -4.25
N HIS A 25 -2.07 13.65 -3.57
CA HIS A 25 -1.43 12.38 -3.21
C HIS A 25 -2.30 11.54 -2.27
N ASP A 26 -3.02 12.18 -1.35
CA ASP A 26 -3.89 11.47 -0.40
C ASP A 26 -4.97 10.68 -1.12
N SER A 27 -5.57 11.26 -2.16
CA SER A 27 -6.61 10.59 -2.94
C SER A 27 -6.06 9.35 -3.63
N VAL A 28 -4.87 9.47 -4.22
CA VAL A 28 -4.21 8.32 -4.86
C VAL A 28 -3.86 7.26 -3.82
N CYS A 29 -3.34 7.66 -2.68
CA CYS A 29 -3.00 6.71 -1.61
C CYS A 29 -4.23 5.96 -1.11
N ARG A 30 -5.37 6.64 -0.92
CA ARG A 30 -6.62 5.97 -0.51
C ARG A 30 -7.09 4.99 -1.56
N SER A 31 -7.01 5.36 -2.82
CA SER A 31 -7.40 4.46 -3.91
C SER A 31 -6.50 3.24 -3.96
N LEU A 32 -5.20 3.44 -3.79
CA LEU A 32 -4.24 2.33 -3.75
C LEU A 32 -4.51 1.40 -2.58
N LEU A 33 -4.81 1.95 -1.40
CA LEU A 33 -5.17 1.13 -0.23
C LEU A 33 -6.39 0.27 -0.52
N GLY A 34 -7.42 0.83 -1.16
CA GLY A 34 -8.61 0.07 -1.54
C GLY A 34 -8.28 -1.07 -2.49
N LEU A 35 -7.41 -0.81 -3.47
CA LEU A 35 -6.98 -1.83 -4.41
C LEU A 35 -6.16 -2.92 -3.72
N VAL A 36 -5.30 -2.54 -2.77
CA VAL A 36 -4.51 -3.50 -2.01
C VAL A 36 -5.44 -4.41 -1.18
N VAL A 37 -6.42 -3.83 -0.51
CA VAL A 37 -7.39 -4.62 0.27
C VAL A 37 -8.12 -5.61 -0.64
N SER A 38 -8.60 -5.15 -1.78
CA SER A 38 -9.31 -6.01 -2.74
C SER A 38 -8.42 -7.16 -3.22
N LYS A 39 -7.16 -6.87 -3.48
CA LYS A 39 -6.22 -7.89 -3.93
C LYS A 39 -5.95 -8.93 -2.86
N TYR A 40 -5.75 -8.50 -1.63
CA TYR A 40 -5.57 -9.41 -0.50
C TYR A 40 -6.75 -10.36 -0.33
N LEU A 41 -7.97 -9.82 -0.45
CA LEU A 41 -9.18 -10.60 -0.21
C LEU A 41 -9.46 -11.65 -1.29
N GLU A 42 -8.74 -11.59 -2.41
CA GLU A 42 -8.85 -12.66 -3.43
C GLU A 42 -8.34 -14.00 -2.91
N ASN A 43 -7.33 -13.98 -2.02
CA ASN A 43 -6.65 -15.19 -1.58
C ASN A 43 -6.49 -15.31 -0.07
N ARG A 44 -6.97 -14.35 0.70
CA ARG A 44 -6.79 -14.32 2.15
C ARG A 44 -8.15 -14.07 2.82
N ASN A 45 -8.32 -14.57 4.02
CA ASN A 45 -9.56 -14.33 4.75
C ASN A 45 -9.54 -12.95 5.40
N VAL A 46 -10.74 -12.48 5.77
CA VAL A 46 -10.92 -11.13 6.32
C VAL A 46 -10.10 -10.92 7.59
N ALA A 47 -10.07 -11.91 8.47
CA ALA A 47 -9.38 -11.78 9.76
C ALA A 47 -7.86 -11.56 9.56
N ASP A 48 -7.26 -12.27 8.60
CA ASP A 48 -5.84 -12.12 8.30
C ASP A 48 -5.54 -10.72 7.77
N VAL A 49 -6.36 -10.23 6.85
CA VAL A 49 -6.19 -8.90 6.27
C VAL A 49 -6.36 -7.83 7.34
N GLN A 50 -7.37 -7.97 8.19
CA GLN A 50 -7.60 -7.04 9.31
C GLN A 50 -6.41 -7.02 10.26
N SER A 51 -5.83 -8.19 10.57
CA SER A 51 -4.66 -8.27 11.44
C SER A 51 -3.48 -7.50 10.87
N GLU A 52 -3.25 -7.64 9.59
CA GLU A 52 -2.14 -6.94 8.93
C GLU A 52 -2.34 -5.42 9.00
N PHE A 53 -3.56 -4.96 8.73
CA PHE A 53 -3.85 -3.52 8.78
C PHE A 53 -3.82 -2.98 10.21
N ARG A 54 -4.19 -3.78 11.20
CA ARG A 54 -4.02 -3.40 12.60
C ARG A 54 -2.55 -3.20 12.93
N PHE A 55 -1.70 -4.11 12.47
CA PHE A 55 -0.26 -3.97 12.67
C PHE A 55 0.25 -2.66 12.06
N VAL A 56 -0.16 -2.35 10.84
CA VAL A 56 0.24 -1.10 10.19
C VAL A 56 -0.24 0.09 11.01
N ALA A 57 -1.49 0.08 11.45
CA ALA A 57 -2.06 1.18 12.22
C ALA A 57 -1.33 1.40 13.55
N GLU A 58 -0.99 0.31 14.22
CA GLU A 58 -0.32 0.39 15.52
C GLU A 58 1.16 0.79 15.40
N ASN A 59 1.76 0.58 14.24
CA ASN A 59 3.17 0.86 13.99
C ASN A 59 3.37 1.98 12.96
N CYS A 60 2.36 2.80 12.74
CA CYS A 60 2.39 3.87 11.76
C CYS A 60 3.29 5.01 12.26
N ASP A 61 4.55 4.96 11.88
CA ASP A 61 5.62 5.79 12.41
C ASP A 61 6.64 6.01 11.28
N PRO A 62 7.19 7.23 11.11
CA PRO A 62 8.14 7.48 10.03
C PRO A 62 9.38 6.60 10.06
N GLU A 63 9.75 6.07 11.22
CA GLU A 63 10.94 5.25 11.37
C GLU A 63 10.68 3.75 11.18
N THR A 64 9.42 3.35 11.05
CA THR A 64 9.09 1.94 10.85
C THR A 64 9.27 1.56 9.39
N ASP A 65 10.03 0.50 9.15
CA ASP A 65 10.20 -0.05 7.83
C ASP A 65 9.19 -1.18 7.61
N PHE A 66 8.15 -0.89 6.84
CA PHE A 66 7.09 -1.86 6.56
C PHE A 66 7.47 -2.90 5.51
N MET A 67 8.65 -2.80 4.92
CA MET A 67 9.09 -3.76 3.90
C MET A 67 9.30 -5.17 4.45
N PHE A 68 9.47 -5.31 5.76
CA PHE A 68 9.59 -6.61 6.40
C PHE A 68 8.25 -7.34 6.56
N MET A 69 7.15 -6.67 6.33
CA MET A 69 5.80 -7.20 6.51
C MET A 69 5.33 -8.00 5.29
N ARG A 70 6.16 -8.81 4.75
CA ARG A 70 5.73 -9.65 3.63
C ARG A 70 5.24 -11.00 4.15
N PRO A 71 4.22 -11.55 3.49
CA PRO A 71 3.74 -12.88 3.85
C PRO A 71 4.81 -13.94 3.72
#